data_81511877d962cb3fe2532a2089894984
#
_entry.id   81511877d962cb3fe2532a2089894984
#
_cell.length_a   1.000
_cell.length_b   1.000
_cell.length_c   1.000
_cell.angle_alpha   90.00
_cell.angle_beta   90.00
_cell.angle_gamma   90.00
#
_symmetry.space_group_name_H-M   'P 1'
#
loop_
_entity.id
_entity.type
_entity.pdbx_description
1 polymer ?
#
loop_
_entity_poly.entity_id
_entity_poly.type
_entity_poly.pdbx_seq_one_letter_code
_entity_poly.pdbx_strand_id
1 'polypeptide(L)'
;MSGPPPSLGLLAGARIVAAKDLRIEARTREVTATTGLFALLVVVMAALSFYLTQDLAQQIAPGVLFVSLSFAGVLGMGRSWARERELGALRGLLMSPIPRASIYLGKLLSTMLFLSVVALLLLPSVGLFCHLEPDVTLLAVAGITLLTCFGFSAAGT
;
A
#
# COMPACT_ATOMS: atom_id res chain seq x y z
N MET A 1 31.10 -23.15 -24.93
CA MET A 1 29.66 -23.32 -24.87
C MET A 1 29.23 -23.06 -23.42
N SER A 2 28.89 -21.82 -23.11
CA SER A 2 28.39 -21.45 -21.78
C SER A 2 26.91 -21.84 -21.73
N GLY A 3 26.59 -22.76 -20.83
CA GLY A 3 25.18 -23.15 -20.59
C GLY A 3 24.32 -21.93 -20.23
N PRO A 4 22.99 -22.01 -20.42
CA PRO A 4 22.10 -20.90 -20.08
C PRO A 4 22.27 -20.57 -18.59
N PRO A 5 22.30 -19.26 -18.23
CA PRO A 5 22.42 -18.86 -16.84
C PRO A 5 21.30 -19.49 -16.02
N PRO A 6 21.57 -19.91 -14.77
CA PRO A 6 20.55 -20.52 -13.92
C PRO A 6 19.36 -19.58 -13.82
N SER A 7 18.20 -20.05 -14.24
CA SER A 7 16.95 -19.31 -14.11
C SER A 7 16.72 -19.04 -12.62
N LEU A 8 16.81 -17.77 -12.23
CA LEU A 8 16.47 -17.35 -10.87
C LEU A 8 15.05 -17.84 -10.56
N GLY A 9 14.92 -18.64 -9.51
CA GLY A 9 13.60 -19.16 -9.11
C GLY A 9 12.58 -18.02 -8.93
N LEU A 10 11.31 -18.27 -9.25
CA LEU A 10 10.22 -17.29 -9.20
C LEU A 10 10.23 -16.45 -7.91
N LEU A 11 10.42 -17.09 -6.77
CA LEU A 11 10.44 -16.44 -5.46
C LEU A 11 11.72 -15.60 -5.24
N ALA A 12 12.87 -16.04 -5.74
CA ALA A 12 14.11 -15.28 -5.62
C ALA A 12 14.04 -13.99 -6.45
N GLY A 13 13.52 -14.06 -7.68
CA GLY A 13 13.30 -12.90 -8.52
C GLY A 13 12.29 -11.91 -7.91
N ALA A 14 11.16 -12.40 -7.39
CA ALA A 14 10.16 -11.57 -6.73
C ALA A 14 10.72 -10.84 -5.49
N ARG A 15 11.52 -11.52 -4.67
CA ARG A 15 12.19 -10.91 -3.50
C ARG A 15 13.17 -9.81 -3.90
N ILE A 16 13.92 -10.00 -4.98
CA ILE A 16 14.87 -8.98 -5.47
C ILE A 16 14.12 -7.72 -5.91
N VAL A 17 13.04 -7.88 -6.67
CA VAL A 17 12.20 -6.75 -7.13
C VAL A 17 11.56 -6.04 -5.94
N ALA A 18 10.93 -6.77 -5.03
CA ALA A 18 10.30 -6.19 -3.84
C ALA A 18 11.33 -5.49 -2.94
N ALA A 19 12.49 -6.09 -2.70
CA ALA A 19 13.55 -5.50 -1.88
C ALA A 19 14.11 -4.20 -2.51
N LYS A 20 14.21 -4.15 -3.84
CA LYS A 20 14.62 -2.94 -4.56
C LYS A 20 13.61 -1.82 -4.33
N ASP A 21 12.32 -2.07 -4.54
CA ASP A 21 11.27 -1.06 -4.41
C ASP A 21 11.15 -0.57 -2.96
N LEU A 22 11.18 -1.48 -2.00
CA LEU A 22 11.17 -1.13 -0.58
C LEU A 22 12.39 -0.30 -0.15
N ARG A 23 13.58 -0.64 -0.66
CA ARG A 23 14.80 0.11 -0.35
C ARG A 23 14.76 1.52 -0.91
N ILE A 24 14.22 1.69 -2.12
CA ILE A 24 14.02 3.02 -2.71
C ILE A 24 13.05 3.81 -1.85
N GLU A 25 11.90 3.23 -1.51
CA GLU A 25 10.88 3.89 -0.71
C GLU A 25 11.36 4.22 0.71
N ALA A 26 12.08 3.31 1.38
CA ALA A 26 12.66 3.54 2.71
C ALA A 26 13.68 4.69 2.71
N ARG A 27 14.36 4.90 1.59
CA ARG A 27 15.34 5.99 1.45
C ARG A 27 14.70 7.32 1.10
N THR A 28 13.74 7.33 0.20
CA THR A 28 13.09 8.58 -0.27
C THR A 28 11.90 8.96 0.60
N ARG A 29 11.15 7.99 1.12
CA ARG A 29 9.90 8.16 1.89
C ARG A 29 8.86 9.06 1.20
N GLU A 30 9.07 9.38 -0.05
CA GLU A 30 8.30 10.39 -0.76
C GLU A 30 6.86 9.95 -1.02
N VAL A 31 6.69 8.72 -1.53
CA VAL A 31 5.36 8.18 -1.83
C VAL A 31 4.59 7.91 -0.55
N THR A 32 5.23 7.29 0.44
CA THR A 32 4.62 6.97 1.73
C THR A 32 4.22 8.24 2.50
N ALA A 33 5.11 9.23 2.55
CA ALA A 33 4.84 10.48 3.28
C ALA A 33 3.70 11.27 2.62
N THR A 34 3.75 11.49 1.32
CA THR A 34 2.72 12.29 0.63
C THR A 34 1.37 11.59 0.62
N THR A 35 1.34 10.28 0.38
CA THR A 35 0.11 9.50 0.34
C THR A 35 -0.47 9.31 1.74
N GLY A 36 0.38 9.06 2.73
CA GLY A 36 -0.01 8.95 4.14
C GLY A 36 -0.55 10.27 4.70
N LEU A 37 0.10 11.40 4.37
CA LEU A 37 -0.37 12.72 4.77
C LEU A 37 -1.75 13.02 4.17
N PHE A 38 -1.96 12.72 2.88
CA PHE A 38 -3.24 12.91 2.22
C PHE A 38 -4.33 12.05 2.85
N ALA A 39 -4.05 10.77 3.10
CA ALA A 39 -4.99 9.87 3.74
C ALA A 39 -5.33 10.32 5.18
N LEU A 40 -4.34 10.80 5.94
CA LEU A 40 -4.54 11.38 7.26
C LEU A 40 -5.44 12.63 7.19
N LEU A 41 -5.24 13.48 6.20
CA LEU A 41 -6.07 14.67 5.99
C LEU A 41 -7.53 14.31 5.74
N VAL A 42 -7.79 13.27 4.95
CA VAL A 42 -9.16 12.75 4.73
C VAL A 42 -9.78 12.27 6.04
N VAL A 43 -9.04 11.56 6.88
CA VAL A 43 -9.51 11.11 8.20
C VAL A 43 -9.82 12.29 9.11
N VAL A 44 -8.94 13.29 9.17
CA VAL A 44 -9.15 14.49 10.00
C VAL A 44 -10.37 15.28 9.53
N MET A 45 -10.53 15.46 8.22
CA MET A 45 -11.72 16.15 7.66
C MET A 45 -13.01 15.40 7.97
N ALA A 46 -13.01 14.07 7.88
CA ALA A 46 -14.15 13.27 8.25
C ALA A 46 -14.45 13.37 9.76
N ALA A 47 -13.44 13.29 10.61
CA ALA A 47 -13.58 13.43 12.05
C ALA A 47 -14.18 14.78 12.45
N LEU A 48 -13.71 15.88 11.84
CA LEU A 48 -14.26 17.21 12.07
C LEU A 48 -15.73 17.33 11.61
N SER A 49 -16.08 16.68 10.51
CA SER A 49 -17.45 16.70 9.98
C SER A 49 -18.46 16.01 10.91
N PHE A 50 -18.02 14.99 11.65
CA PHE A 50 -18.88 14.19 12.54
C PHE A 50 -18.63 14.45 14.03
N TYR A 51 -17.86 15.49 14.37
CA TYR A 51 -17.47 15.80 15.75
C TYR A 51 -18.67 15.95 16.72
N LEU A 52 -19.81 16.45 16.25
CA LEU A 52 -21.01 16.67 17.06
C LEU A 52 -21.89 15.42 17.22
N THR A 53 -21.60 14.33 16.51
CA THR A 53 -22.43 13.13 16.49
C THR A 53 -21.55 11.88 16.61
N GLN A 54 -21.12 11.60 17.84
CA GLN A 54 -20.15 10.50 18.10
C GLN A 54 -20.68 9.12 17.67
N ASP A 55 -21.98 8.84 17.87
CA ASP A 55 -22.58 7.56 17.45
C ASP A 55 -22.50 7.36 15.93
N LEU A 56 -22.71 8.43 15.16
CA LEU A 56 -22.57 8.42 13.72
C LEU A 56 -21.08 8.27 13.30
N ALA A 57 -20.17 8.91 14.00
CA ALA A 57 -18.74 8.82 13.74
C ALA A 57 -18.24 7.38 13.83
N GLN A 58 -18.69 6.63 14.84
CA GLN A 58 -18.32 5.22 15.01
C GLN A 58 -18.88 4.34 13.88
N GLN A 59 -20.11 4.56 13.46
CA GLN A 59 -20.72 3.79 12.37
C GLN A 59 -20.06 4.06 11.02
N ILE A 60 -19.59 5.27 10.78
CA ILE A 60 -18.96 5.69 9.52
C ILE A 60 -17.45 5.44 9.49
N ALA A 61 -16.81 5.27 10.64
CA ALA A 61 -15.37 5.09 10.77
C ALA A 61 -14.77 4.02 9.82
N PRO A 62 -15.35 2.81 9.67
CA PRO A 62 -14.84 1.83 8.71
C PRO A 62 -14.91 2.31 7.27
N GLY A 63 -15.97 3.05 6.91
CA GLY A 63 -16.11 3.65 5.57
C GLY A 63 -15.08 4.72 5.28
N VAL A 64 -14.80 5.61 6.25
CA VAL A 64 -13.76 6.63 6.13
C VAL A 64 -12.39 5.98 5.95
N LEU A 65 -12.09 4.94 6.71
CA LEU A 65 -10.85 4.20 6.61
C LEU A 65 -10.71 3.56 5.22
N PHE A 66 -11.76 2.91 4.74
CA PHE A 66 -11.77 2.29 3.41
C PHE A 66 -11.56 3.31 2.29
N VAL A 67 -12.26 4.44 2.32
CA VAL A 67 -12.11 5.51 1.32
C VAL A 67 -10.70 6.09 1.36
N SER A 68 -10.19 6.41 2.55
CA SER A 68 -8.82 6.94 2.72
C SER A 68 -7.76 5.99 2.19
N LEU A 69 -7.91 4.69 2.48
CA LEU A 69 -6.99 3.65 2.00
C LEU A 69 -7.10 3.45 0.49
N SER A 70 -8.30 3.55 -0.09
CA SER A 70 -8.52 3.47 -1.54
C SER A 70 -7.82 4.61 -2.27
N PHE A 71 -7.98 5.84 -1.79
CA PHE A 71 -7.27 7.00 -2.35
C PHE A 71 -5.75 6.86 -2.19
N ALA A 72 -5.30 6.44 -1.02
CA ALA A 72 -3.88 6.17 -0.78
C ALA A 72 -3.34 5.12 -1.76
N GLY A 73 -4.09 4.05 -2.00
CA GLY A 73 -3.75 2.99 -2.95
C GLY A 73 -3.61 3.52 -4.37
N VAL A 74 -4.61 4.22 -4.86
CA VAL A 74 -4.60 4.78 -6.22
C VAL A 74 -3.45 5.77 -6.43
N LEU A 75 -3.28 6.71 -5.50
CA LEU A 75 -2.21 7.72 -5.56
C LEU A 75 -0.82 7.09 -5.44
N GLY A 76 -0.64 6.16 -4.52
CA GLY A 76 0.63 5.48 -4.29
C GLY A 76 1.05 4.65 -5.50
N MET A 77 0.12 3.88 -6.08
CA MET A 77 0.37 3.11 -7.30
C MET A 77 0.68 4.03 -8.48
N GLY A 78 -0.09 5.08 -8.70
CA GLY A 78 0.15 6.04 -9.78
C GLY A 78 1.56 6.63 -9.71
N ARG A 79 2.01 7.05 -8.53
CA ARG A 79 3.38 7.57 -8.34
C ARG A 79 4.46 6.51 -8.51
N SER A 80 4.22 5.29 -8.03
CA SER A 80 5.16 4.18 -8.21
C SER A 80 5.40 3.89 -9.68
N TRP A 81 4.35 3.83 -10.50
CA TRP A 81 4.45 3.62 -11.94
C TRP A 81 5.05 4.81 -12.70
N ALA A 82 4.73 6.04 -12.32
CA ALA A 82 5.32 7.24 -12.90
C ALA A 82 6.85 7.24 -12.73
N ARG A 83 7.33 6.94 -11.54
CA ARG A 83 8.77 6.84 -11.23
C ARG A 83 9.48 5.78 -12.08
N GLU A 84 8.86 4.61 -12.29
CA GLU A 84 9.46 3.57 -13.14
C GLU A 84 9.57 3.98 -14.60
N ARG A 85 8.59 4.74 -15.10
CA ARG A 85 8.63 5.29 -16.46
C ARG A 85 9.73 6.33 -16.61
N GLU A 86 9.86 7.25 -15.68
CA GLU A 86 10.87 8.32 -15.70
C GLU A 86 12.30 7.77 -15.63
N LEU A 87 12.53 6.75 -14.82
CA LEU A 87 13.86 6.14 -14.67
C LEU A 87 14.21 5.14 -15.79
N GLY A 88 13.28 4.86 -16.72
CA GLY A 88 13.49 3.83 -17.76
C GLY A 88 13.68 2.41 -17.19
N ALA A 89 13.40 2.22 -15.89
CA ALA A 89 13.58 0.97 -15.19
C ALA A 89 12.74 -0.16 -15.77
N LEU A 90 11.61 0.18 -16.36
CA LEU A 90 10.73 -0.77 -17.05
C LEU A 90 11.44 -1.48 -18.22
N ARG A 91 12.24 -0.75 -19.00
CA ARG A 91 13.03 -1.34 -20.10
C ARG A 91 14.12 -2.30 -19.57
N GLY A 92 14.80 -1.91 -18.49
CA GLY A 92 15.79 -2.76 -17.83
C GLY A 92 15.19 -4.04 -17.26
N LEU A 93 14.01 -3.97 -16.65
CA LEU A 93 13.29 -5.12 -16.12
C LEU A 93 12.83 -6.08 -17.24
N LEU A 94 12.35 -5.55 -18.36
CA LEU A 94 11.90 -6.35 -19.50
C LEU A 94 13.05 -7.03 -20.26
N MET A 95 14.26 -6.46 -20.22
CA MET A 95 15.47 -7.04 -20.79
C MET A 95 16.17 -8.03 -19.85
N SER A 96 15.76 -8.09 -18.59
CA SER A 96 16.34 -8.99 -17.58
C SER A 96 15.89 -10.44 -17.83
N PRO A 97 16.75 -11.44 -17.58
CA PRO A 97 16.40 -12.86 -17.69
C PRO A 97 15.50 -13.34 -16.54
N ILE A 98 14.69 -12.47 -15.97
CA ILE A 98 13.75 -12.75 -14.87
C ILE A 98 12.38 -13.10 -15.46
N PRO A 99 11.72 -14.18 -15.03
CA PRO A 99 10.36 -14.51 -15.46
C PRO A 99 9.39 -13.35 -15.18
N ARG A 100 8.52 -13.04 -16.13
CA ARG A 100 7.53 -11.94 -15.98
C ARG A 100 6.65 -12.11 -14.73
N ALA A 101 6.33 -13.35 -14.36
CA ALA A 101 5.61 -13.67 -13.14
C ALA A 101 6.35 -13.22 -11.86
N SER A 102 7.69 -13.29 -11.84
CA SER A 102 8.50 -12.80 -10.71
C SER A 102 8.44 -11.28 -10.57
N ILE A 103 8.36 -10.56 -11.68
CA ILE A 103 8.21 -9.09 -11.68
C ILE A 103 6.85 -8.71 -11.10
N TYR A 104 5.78 -9.38 -11.56
CA TYR A 104 4.44 -9.18 -11.04
C TYR A 104 4.36 -9.46 -9.53
N LEU A 105 4.83 -10.62 -9.09
CA LEU A 105 4.82 -10.99 -7.67
C LEU A 105 5.65 -10.04 -6.81
N GLY A 106 6.80 -9.60 -7.30
CA GLY A 106 7.64 -8.63 -6.61
C GLY A 106 6.94 -7.28 -6.44
N LYS A 107 6.27 -6.81 -7.49
CA LYS A 107 5.51 -5.56 -7.47
C LYS A 107 4.28 -5.65 -6.55
N LEU A 108 3.55 -6.75 -6.63
CA LEU A 108 2.43 -7.03 -5.74
C LEU A 108 2.87 -7.00 -4.27
N LEU A 109 3.99 -7.65 -3.95
CA LEU A 109 4.50 -7.69 -2.59
C LEU A 109 4.94 -6.30 -2.09
N SER A 110 5.61 -5.52 -2.93
CA SER A 110 6.04 -4.16 -2.56
C SER A 110 4.86 -3.23 -2.35
N THR A 111 3.84 -3.30 -3.21
CA THR A 111 2.61 -2.50 -3.10
C THR A 111 1.79 -2.89 -1.87
N MET A 112 1.67 -4.19 -1.60
CA MET A 112 1.00 -4.68 -0.40
C MET A 112 1.68 -4.18 0.87
N LEU A 113 3.01 -4.23 0.93
CA LEU A 113 3.78 -3.73 2.06
C LEU A 113 3.62 -2.21 2.24
N PHE A 114 3.68 -1.45 1.14
CA PHE A 114 3.44 -0.01 1.15
C PHE A 114 2.05 0.32 1.72
N LEU A 115 0.99 -0.31 1.19
CA LEU A 115 -0.37 -0.09 1.69
C LEU A 115 -0.55 -0.52 3.15
N SER A 116 0.14 -1.59 3.58
CA SER A 116 0.12 -2.01 4.99
C SER A 116 0.75 -0.97 5.92
N VAL A 117 1.81 -0.28 5.49
CA VAL A 117 2.42 0.82 6.26
C VAL A 117 1.45 2.00 6.37
N VAL A 118 0.78 2.37 5.27
CA VAL A 118 -0.23 3.42 5.29
C VAL A 118 -1.42 3.03 6.18
N ALA A 119 -1.89 1.80 6.08
CA ALA A 119 -2.96 1.28 6.93
C ALA A 119 -2.59 1.28 8.41
N LEU A 120 -1.35 0.93 8.75
CA LEU A 120 -0.83 0.98 10.13
C LEU A 120 -0.82 2.40 10.69
N LEU A 121 -0.63 3.40 9.84
CA LEU A 121 -0.70 4.82 10.23
C LEU A 121 -2.16 5.29 10.37
N LEU A 122 -3.06 4.82 9.51
CA LEU A 122 -4.47 5.23 9.51
C LEU A 122 -5.27 4.58 10.63
N LEU A 123 -5.03 3.31 10.96
CA LEU A 123 -5.75 2.58 11.99
C LEU A 123 -5.75 3.31 13.35
N PRO A 124 -4.58 3.69 13.93
CA PRO A 124 -4.57 4.41 15.19
C PRO A 124 -5.17 5.81 15.06
N SER A 125 -5.04 6.46 13.89
CA SER A 125 -5.61 7.78 13.67
C SER A 125 -7.14 7.72 13.70
N VAL A 126 -7.76 6.76 13.01
CA VAL A 126 -9.21 6.57 13.03
C VAL A 126 -9.68 6.16 14.43
N GLY A 127 -8.96 5.26 15.10
CA GLY A 127 -9.26 4.85 16.48
C GLY A 127 -9.29 6.03 17.44
N LEU A 128 -8.30 6.92 17.34
CA LEU A 128 -8.18 8.11 18.19
C LEU A 128 -9.29 9.14 17.92
N PHE A 129 -9.58 9.42 16.65
CA PHE A 129 -10.55 10.45 16.27
C PHE A 129 -12.01 9.99 16.40
N CYS A 130 -12.28 8.70 16.15
CA CYS A 130 -13.63 8.13 16.23
C CYS A 130 -13.92 7.45 17.58
N HIS A 131 -13.00 7.53 18.57
CA HIS A 131 -13.16 6.94 19.91
C HIS A 131 -13.58 5.45 19.84
N LEU A 132 -12.99 4.69 18.92
CA LEU A 132 -13.24 3.26 18.82
C LEU A 132 -12.62 2.56 20.02
N GLU A 133 -13.43 1.82 20.77
CA GLU A 133 -12.92 0.98 21.86
C GLU A 133 -12.04 -0.14 21.29
N PRO A 134 -10.93 -0.49 21.97
CA PRO A 134 -10.01 -1.55 21.54
C PRO A 134 -10.63 -2.94 21.79
N ASP A 135 -11.70 -3.24 21.08
CA ASP A 135 -12.46 -4.48 21.22
C ASP A 135 -12.36 -5.34 19.94
N VAL A 136 -13.11 -6.42 19.87
CA VAL A 136 -13.21 -7.33 18.70
C VAL A 136 -13.42 -6.57 17.38
N THR A 137 -14.08 -5.41 17.45
CA THR A 137 -14.31 -4.51 16.33
C THR A 137 -13.01 -4.02 15.68
N LEU A 138 -12.00 -3.71 16.46
CA LEU A 138 -10.69 -3.24 15.95
C LEU A 138 -9.96 -4.35 15.18
N LEU A 139 -10.05 -5.60 15.67
CA LEU A 139 -9.49 -6.76 14.99
C LEU A 139 -10.21 -7.06 13.67
N ALA A 140 -11.53 -6.93 13.65
CA ALA A 140 -12.33 -7.09 12.42
C ALA A 140 -11.98 -6.02 11.38
N VAL A 141 -11.88 -4.75 11.80
CA VAL A 141 -11.48 -3.63 10.93
C VAL A 141 -10.06 -3.83 10.40
N ALA A 142 -9.11 -4.28 11.23
CA ALA A 142 -7.76 -4.58 10.80
C ALA A 142 -7.72 -5.72 9.77
N GLY A 143 -8.52 -6.78 9.97
CA GLY A 143 -8.63 -7.88 9.02
C GLY A 143 -9.19 -7.44 7.66
N ILE A 144 -10.27 -6.65 7.66
CA ILE A 144 -10.86 -6.07 6.44
C ILE A 144 -9.86 -5.16 5.74
N THR A 145 -9.12 -4.35 6.50
CA THR A 145 -8.09 -3.46 5.96
C THR A 145 -6.97 -4.22 5.26
N LEU A 146 -6.49 -5.33 5.84
CA LEU A 146 -5.48 -6.18 5.21
C LEU A 146 -6.02 -6.84 3.92
N LEU A 147 -7.27 -7.30 3.93
CA LEU A 147 -7.92 -7.85 2.73
C LEU A 147 -8.02 -6.79 1.63
N THR A 148 -8.37 -5.57 2.00
CA THR A 148 -8.44 -4.42 1.08
C THR A 148 -7.06 -4.10 0.49
N CYS A 149 -6.01 -4.08 1.30
CA CYS A 149 -4.63 -3.89 0.85
C CYS A 149 -4.22 -4.97 -0.16
N PHE A 150 -4.58 -6.23 0.10
CA PHE A 150 -4.32 -7.33 -0.83
C PHE A 150 -5.07 -7.17 -2.14
N GLY A 151 -6.37 -6.86 -2.08
CA GLY A 151 -7.22 -6.64 -3.27
C GLY A 151 -6.70 -5.48 -4.13
N PHE A 152 -6.37 -4.34 -3.52
CA PHE A 152 -5.80 -3.20 -4.23
C PHE A 152 -4.42 -3.51 -4.83
N SER A 153 -3.57 -4.21 -4.09
CA SER A 153 -2.26 -4.62 -4.58
C SER A 153 -2.37 -5.55 -5.80
N ALA A 154 -3.29 -6.50 -5.77
CA ALA A 154 -3.52 -7.42 -6.88
C ALA A 154 -4.10 -6.73 -8.13
N ALA A 155 -5.01 -5.76 -7.94
CA ALA A 155 -5.63 -5.03 -9.04
C ALA A 155 -4.71 -3.97 -9.65
N GLY A 156 -3.80 -3.38 -8.87
CA GLY A 156 -2.95 -2.27 -9.28
C GLY A 156 -1.58 -2.67 -9.83
N THR A 157 -1.26 -3.97 -9.83
CA THR A 157 -0.01 -4.51 -10.35
C THR A 157 -0.21 -5.15 -11.71
#